data_ee55fed7a78d679877f95dc470404b62
#
_entry.id   ee55fed7a78d679877f95dc470404b62
#
_cell.length_a   1.000
_cell.length_b   1.000
_cell.length_c   1.000
_cell.angle_alpha   90.00
_cell.angle_beta   90.00
_cell.angle_gamma   90.00
#
_symmetry.space_group_name_H-M   'P 1'
#
loop_
_entity.id
_entity.type
_entity.pdbx_description
1 polymer ?
#
loop_
_entity_poly.entity_id
_entity_poly.type
_entity_poly.pdbx_seq_one_letter_code
_entity_poly.pdbx_strand_id
1 'polypeptide(L)'
;MIRHLYIQNGVLVIISRIKSKIQIFKSLRAQSMAVLILIGIIPLVVFTLIFINTYRAKAISQRINELQTRGSIICNLVVSSAYFTSDSGAEVDSELTQVADIFGGRILIADSDLNITRDTYGLEEGKVILLEEVVRCVNGADSKFVSQSENMVELVLPVHNPESNSIDGVVVMNFSLNSVNTLYDSMQSIAITLVLVLGLIILVISVLYSGQIVMPMKEVAGSIAMISSGDFNETMQITGYSEAEDISDKFNSMLSVLQNLEDARQEFVSNVSHELKTPITSVKVLAESLIGQENVPVELYQEFMVDINEEL
;
A
#
# COMPACT_ATOMS: atom_id res chain seq x y z
N MET A 1 19.20 -16.33 -43.69
CA MET A 1 19.49 -17.25 -42.58
C MET A 1 19.95 -16.54 -41.28
N ILE A 2 20.80 -15.51 -41.34
CA ILE A 2 21.35 -14.79 -40.16
C ILE A 2 20.30 -13.97 -39.40
N ARG A 3 19.28 -13.41 -40.05
CA ARG A 3 18.23 -12.58 -39.43
C ARG A 3 17.26 -13.40 -38.54
N HIS A 4 17.05 -14.69 -38.83
CA HIS A 4 16.21 -15.59 -38.01
C HIS A 4 16.89 -15.99 -36.70
N LEU A 5 18.23 -16.12 -36.69
CA LEU A 5 18.98 -16.43 -35.48
C LEU A 5 19.01 -15.27 -34.47
N TYR A 6 19.03 -14.02 -34.93
CA TYR A 6 19.02 -12.82 -34.08
C TYR A 6 17.66 -12.62 -33.36
N ILE A 7 16.56 -12.95 -34.02
CA ILE A 7 15.20 -12.83 -33.46
C ILE A 7 14.99 -13.97 -32.41
N GLN A 8 15.46 -15.18 -32.67
CA GLN A 8 15.36 -16.30 -31.73
C GLN A 8 16.17 -16.05 -30.46
N ASN A 9 17.37 -15.49 -30.55
CA ASN A 9 18.17 -15.14 -29.36
C ASN A 9 17.56 -13.97 -28.57
N GLY A 10 16.97 -12.98 -29.22
CA GLY A 10 16.26 -11.89 -28.55
C GLY A 10 15.03 -12.36 -27.77
N VAL A 11 14.24 -13.24 -28.36
CA VAL A 11 13.05 -13.84 -27.71
C VAL A 11 13.44 -14.75 -26.54
N LEU A 12 14.50 -15.55 -26.69
CA LEU A 12 15.04 -16.40 -25.61
C LEU A 12 15.55 -15.58 -24.41
N VAL A 13 16.22 -14.45 -24.67
CA VAL A 13 16.69 -13.53 -23.61
C VAL A 13 15.51 -12.85 -22.91
N ILE A 14 14.47 -12.46 -23.65
CA ILE A 14 13.25 -11.87 -23.07
C ILE A 14 12.51 -12.93 -22.22
N ILE A 15 12.34 -14.15 -22.75
CA ILE A 15 11.68 -15.26 -22.02
C ILE A 15 12.48 -15.64 -20.78
N SER A 16 13.83 -15.69 -20.84
CA SER A 16 14.67 -15.97 -19.67
C SER A 16 14.58 -14.86 -18.61
N ARG A 17 14.53 -13.57 -19.02
CA ARG A 17 14.29 -12.44 -18.11
C ARG A 17 12.89 -12.46 -17.49
N ILE A 18 11.86 -12.83 -18.25
CA ILE A 18 10.50 -13.00 -17.73
C ILE A 18 10.44 -14.18 -16.77
N LYS A 19 11.06 -15.32 -17.11
CA LYS A 19 11.16 -16.48 -16.22
C LYS A 19 11.91 -16.15 -14.92
N SER A 20 13.02 -15.42 -14.99
CA SER A 20 13.77 -15.02 -13.79
C SER A 20 12.96 -14.04 -12.92
N LYS A 21 12.22 -13.09 -13.53
CA LYS A 21 11.30 -12.21 -12.79
C LYS A 21 10.14 -12.98 -12.13
N ILE A 22 9.57 -13.98 -12.83
CA ILE A 22 8.51 -14.83 -12.26
C ILE A 22 9.07 -15.70 -11.12
N GLN A 23 10.31 -16.14 -11.19
CA GLN A 23 10.96 -16.92 -10.14
C GLN A 23 11.22 -16.08 -8.87
N ILE A 24 11.52 -14.77 -9.03
CA ILE A 24 11.64 -13.85 -7.89
C ILE A 24 10.30 -13.72 -7.17
N PHE A 25 9.17 -13.67 -7.89
CA PHE A 25 7.82 -13.65 -7.31
C PHE A 25 7.39 -14.98 -6.66
N LYS A 26 8.07 -16.10 -6.93
CA LYS A 26 7.85 -17.38 -6.22
C LYS A 26 8.58 -17.44 -4.88
N SER A 27 9.50 -16.53 -4.61
CA SER A 27 10.17 -16.46 -3.30
C SER A 27 9.19 -16.02 -2.23
N LEU A 28 9.07 -16.79 -1.15
CA LEU A 28 8.24 -16.45 0.01
C LEU A 28 8.59 -15.06 0.56
N ARG A 29 9.88 -14.70 0.52
CA ARG A 29 10.38 -13.38 0.92
C ARG A 29 9.80 -12.26 0.04
N ALA A 30 9.80 -12.43 -1.28
CA ALA A 30 9.25 -11.42 -2.19
C ALA A 30 7.73 -11.29 -2.06
N GLN A 31 7.02 -12.40 -1.85
CA GLN A 31 5.58 -12.40 -1.65
C GLN A 31 5.19 -11.72 -0.34
N SER A 32 5.83 -12.07 0.79
CA SER A 32 5.54 -11.44 2.08
C SER A 32 5.86 -9.94 2.05
N MET A 33 6.97 -9.54 1.44
CA MET A 33 7.33 -8.14 1.26
C MET A 33 6.30 -7.39 0.40
N ALA A 34 5.86 -7.98 -0.73
CA ALA A 34 4.86 -7.37 -1.60
C ALA A 34 3.51 -7.20 -0.89
N VAL A 35 3.07 -8.20 -0.13
CA VAL A 35 1.81 -8.14 0.65
C VAL A 35 1.87 -7.03 1.69
N LEU A 36 2.97 -6.92 2.47
CA LEU A 36 3.15 -5.87 3.47
C LEU A 36 3.16 -4.47 2.85
N ILE A 37 3.85 -4.30 1.72
CA ILE A 37 3.88 -3.04 0.98
C ILE A 37 2.48 -2.67 0.48
N LEU A 38 1.75 -3.61 -0.13
CA LEU A 38 0.40 -3.37 -0.65
C LEU A 38 -0.57 -2.99 0.47
N ILE A 39 -0.56 -3.74 1.59
CA ILE A 39 -1.42 -3.45 2.75
C ILE A 39 -1.11 -2.08 3.37
N GLY A 40 0.16 -1.66 3.37
CA GLY A 40 0.56 -0.37 3.93
C GLY A 40 0.33 0.81 2.98
N ILE A 41 0.70 0.69 1.71
CA ILE A 41 0.69 1.81 0.76
C ILE A 41 -0.71 2.06 0.18
N ILE A 42 -1.49 1.03 -0.17
CA ILE A 42 -2.80 1.23 -0.81
C ILE A 42 -3.74 2.06 0.06
N PRO A 43 -3.99 1.74 1.35
CA PRO A 43 -4.87 2.54 2.19
C PRO A 43 -4.37 3.98 2.36
N LEU A 44 -3.05 4.17 2.47
CA LEU A 44 -2.43 5.48 2.62
C LEU A 44 -2.68 6.36 1.40
N VAL A 45 -2.48 5.84 0.19
CA VAL A 45 -2.72 6.57 -1.06
C VAL A 45 -4.21 6.87 -1.24
N VAL A 46 -5.08 5.87 -1.04
CA VAL A 46 -6.54 6.02 -1.16
C VAL A 46 -7.05 7.07 -0.18
N PHE A 47 -6.65 7.00 1.09
CA PHE A 47 -7.02 8.00 2.10
C PHE A 47 -6.57 9.41 1.70
N THR A 48 -5.33 9.55 1.25
CA THR A 48 -4.77 10.85 0.83
C THR A 48 -5.56 11.45 -0.34
N LEU A 49 -5.89 10.65 -1.36
CA LEU A 49 -6.67 11.10 -2.52
C LEU A 49 -8.08 11.55 -2.11
N ILE A 50 -8.76 10.77 -1.28
CA ILE A 50 -10.10 11.11 -0.79
C ILE A 50 -10.04 12.39 0.07
N PHE A 51 -9.06 12.47 0.97
CA PHE A 51 -8.90 13.63 1.87
C PHE A 51 -8.68 14.93 1.09
N ILE A 52 -7.73 14.95 0.15
CA ILE A 52 -7.40 16.14 -0.64
C ILE A 52 -8.60 16.61 -1.46
N ASN A 53 -9.29 15.69 -2.17
CA ASN A 53 -10.45 16.07 -2.98
C ASN A 53 -11.61 16.56 -2.12
N THR A 54 -11.87 15.91 -0.99
CA THR A 54 -12.95 16.32 -0.05
C THR A 54 -12.64 17.67 0.60
N TYR A 55 -11.39 17.89 0.98
CA TYR A 55 -10.95 19.14 1.59
C TYR A 55 -11.14 20.33 0.64
N ARG A 56 -10.72 20.22 -0.63
CA ARG A 56 -10.89 21.28 -1.63
C ARG A 56 -12.36 21.64 -1.82
N ALA A 57 -13.21 20.65 -2.06
CA ALA A 57 -14.65 20.87 -2.25
C ALA A 57 -15.29 21.55 -1.03
N LYS A 58 -14.93 21.10 0.17
CA LYS A 58 -15.46 21.67 1.41
C LYS A 58 -14.96 23.09 1.66
N ALA A 59 -13.68 23.37 1.41
CA ALA A 59 -13.11 24.71 1.57
C ALA A 59 -13.76 25.74 0.64
N ILE A 60 -13.99 25.36 -0.63
CA ILE A 60 -14.71 26.22 -1.60
C ILE A 60 -16.16 26.45 -1.15
N SER A 61 -16.88 25.40 -0.78
CA SER A 61 -18.26 25.52 -0.30
C SER A 61 -18.37 26.40 0.95
N GLN A 62 -17.43 26.24 1.88
CA GLN A 62 -17.40 27.10 3.08
C GLN A 62 -17.14 28.57 2.72
N ARG A 63 -16.25 28.84 1.76
CA ARG A 63 -15.97 30.18 1.26
C ARG A 63 -17.20 30.82 0.63
N ILE A 64 -17.91 30.08 -0.23
CA ILE A 64 -19.15 30.54 -0.85
C ILE A 64 -20.19 30.86 0.22
N ASN A 65 -20.41 30.01 1.19
CA ASN A 65 -21.38 30.23 2.27
C ASN A 65 -21.05 31.48 3.12
N GLU A 66 -19.77 31.68 3.40
CA GLU A 66 -19.30 32.87 4.12
C GLU A 66 -19.53 34.14 3.33
N LEU A 67 -19.22 34.15 2.03
CA LEU A 67 -19.47 35.27 1.13
C LEU A 67 -20.97 35.54 0.99
N GLN A 68 -21.81 34.52 0.89
CA GLN A 68 -23.28 34.70 0.87
C GLN A 68 -23.80 35.33 2.14
N THR A 69 -23.27 34.91 3.31
CA THR A 69 -23.66 35.50 4.60
C THR A 69 -23.26 36.99 4.66
N ARG A 70 -22.01 37.29 4.25
CA ARG A 70 -21.55 38.71 4.19
C ARG A 70 -22.35 39.54 3.19
N GLY A 71 -22.62 38.98 2.01
CA GLY A 71 -23.45 39.63 1.00
C GLY A 71 -24.87 39.95 1.50
N SER A 72 -25.49 39.02 2.22
CA SER A 72 -26.79 39.24 2.85
C SER A 72 -26.77 40.36 3.90
N ILE A 73 -25.69 40.46 4.68
CA ILE A 73 -25.50 41.57 5.64
C ILE A 73 -25.39 42.89 4.88
N ILE A 74 -24.60 42.93 3.80
CA ILE A 74 -24.47 44.12 2.95
C ILE A 74 -25.82 44.51 2.35
N CYS A 75 -26.59 43.58 1.78
CA CYS A 75 -27.93 43.86 1.25
C CYS A 75 -28.85 44.47 2.31
N ASN A 76 -28.87 43.91 3.53
CA ASN A 76 -29.66 44.46 4.64
C ASN A 76 -29.19 45.84 5.05
N LEU A 77 -27.88 46.10 5.05
CA LEU A 77 -27.32 47.40 5.38
C LEU A 77 -27.68 48.46 4.31
N VAL A 78 -27.64 48.09 3.03
CA VAL A 78 -28.07 48.93 1.90
C VAL A 78 -29.54 49.34 2.06
N VAL A 79 -30.41 48.42 2.44
CA VAL A 79 -31.83 48.72 2.69
C VAL A 79 -32.02 49.59 3.91
N SER A 80 -31.43 49.25 5.05
CA SER A 80 -31.62 49.97 6.31
C SER A 80 -31.07 51.39 6.30
N SER A 81 -30.02 51.65 5.51
CA SER A 81 -29.43 52.97 5.32
C SER A 81 -30.14 53.81 4.27
N ALA A 82 -31.16 53.27 3.58
CA ALA A 82 -31.82 53.94 2.43
C ALA A 82 -30.78 54.42 1.38
N TYR A 83 -29.78 53.55 1.10
CA TYR A 83 -28.56 53.85 0.33
C TYR A 83 -28.82 54.49 -1.04
N PHE A 84 -29.88 54.07 -1.74
CA PHE A 84 -30.23 54.58 -3.06
C PHE A 84 -30.97 55.95 -3.03
N THR A 85 -31.44 56.39 -1.85
CA THR A 85 -32.26 57.57 -1.70
C THR A 85 -31.70 58.65 -0.75
N SER A 86 -30.68 58.27 0.06
CA SER A 86 -30.08 59.22 1.05
C SER A 86 -28.56 59.28 0.87
N ASP A 87 -27.98 60.42 1.23
CA ASP A 87 -26.51 60.65 1.14
C ASP A 87 -25.70 59.97 2.28
N SER A 88 -26.32 59.03 3.02
CA SER A 88 -25.76 58.41 4.24
C SER A 88 -25.11 57.03 4.00
N GLY A 89 -24.30 56.89 2.92
CA GLY A 89 -23.69 55.65 2.53
C GLY A 89 -22.37 55.23 3.23
N ALA A 90 -21.86 56.06 4.15
CA ALA A 90 -20.52 55.86 4.72
C ALA A 90 -20.35 54.52 5.48
N GLU A 91 -21.40 54.01 6.13
CA GLU A 91 -21.36 52.74 6.85
C GLU A 91 -21.34 51.55 5.85
N VAL A 92 -22.15 51.63 4.79
CA VAL A 92 -22.16 50.64 3.69
C VAL A 92 -20.79 50.61 3.01
N ASP A 93 -20.23 51.76 2.65
CA ASP A 93 -18.92 51.87 2.00
C ASP A 93 -17.78 51.30 2.84
N SER A 94 -17.85 51.50 4.16
CA SER A 94 -16.88 50.93 5.11
C SER A 94 -16.97 49.41 5.13
N GLU A 95 -18.16 48.83 5.20
CA GLU A 95 -18.38 47.38 5.19
C GLU A 95 -17.97 46.77 3.84
N LEU A 96 -18.32 47.40 2.70
CA LEU A 96 -17.91 46.96 1.37
C LEU A 96 -16.39 46.88 1.24
N THR A 97 -15.69 47.93 1.67
CA THR A 97 -14.24 48.00 1.60
C THR A 97 -13.61 46.93 2.50
N GLN A 98 -14.12 46.80 3.73
CA GLN A 98 -13.62 45.80 4.66
C GLN A 98 -13.80 44.37 4.14
N VAL A 99 -14.96 44.03 3.58
CA VAL A 99 -15.23 42.70 3.00
C VAL A 99 -14.37 42.49 1.76
N ALA A 100 -14.24 43.47 0.88
CA ALA A 100 -13.39 43.37 -0.31
C ALA A 100 -11.93 43.13 0.05
N ASP A 101 -11.39 43.80 1.06
CA ASP A 101 -10.02 43.69 1.52
C ASP A 101 -9.74 42.30 2.21
N ILE A 102 -10.64 41.92 3.14
CA ILE A 102 -10.49 40.65 3.87
C ILE A 102 -10.53 39.43 2.94
N PHE A 103 -11.45 39.46 1.98
CA PHE A 103 -11.71 38.34 1.09
C PHE A 103 -10.95 38.40 -0.23
N GLY A 104 -10.32 39.55 -0.54
CA GLY A 104 -9.50 39.71 -1.77
C GLY A 104 -10.37 39.71 -3.02
N GLY A 105 -11.36 40.62 -3.10
CA GLY A 105 -12.29 40.67 -4.21
C GLY A 105 -12.86 42.06 -4.46
N ARG A 106 -13.84 42.15 -5.36
CA ARG A 106 -14.51 43.35 -5.81
C ARG A 106 -15.99 43.24 -5.53
N ILE A 107 -16.59 44.30 -5.01
CA ILE A 107 -18.04 44.39 -4.76
C ILE A 107 -18.57 45.58 -5.54
N LEU A 108 -19.66 45.34 -6.26
CA LEU A 108 -20.42 46.35 -6.99
C LEU A 108 -21.83 46.42 -6.40
N ILE A 109 -22.39 47.64 -6.28
CA ILE A 109 -23.80 47.82 -6.02
C ILE A 109 -24.38 48.51 -7.25
N ALA A 110 -25.48 47.98 -7.78
CA ALA A 110 -26.24 48.59 -8.87
C ALA A 110 -27.68 48.78 -8.44
N ASP A 111 -28.28 49.87 -8.93
CA ASP A 111 -29.70 50.21 -8.72
C ASP A 111 -30.62 49.34 -9.60
N SER A 112 -31.94 49.56 -9.50
CA SER A 112 -32.95 48.89 -10.31
C SER A 112 -32.87 49.19 -11.81
N ASP A 113 -32.23 50.30 -12.18
CA ASP A 113 -31.97 50.69 -13.57
C ASP A 113 -30.64 50.14 -14.11
N LEU A 114 -29.98 49.24 -13.34
CA LEU A 114 -28.70 48.62 -13.64
C LEU A 114 -27.49 49.56 -13.63
N ASN A 115 -27.63 50.80 -13.07
CA ASN A 115 -26.50 51.70 -12.95
C ASN A 115 -25.66 51.32 -11.72
N ILE A 116 -24.36 51.24 -11.90
CA ILE A 116 -23.41 50.97 -10.81
C ILE A 116 -23.31 52.23 -9.94
N THR A 117 -23.86 52.15 -8.75
CA THR A 117 -23.83 53.24 -7.77
C THR A 117 -22.56 53.21 -6.92
N ARG A 118 -22.00 52.04 -6.73
CA ARG A 118 -20.73 51.85 -5.98
C ARG A 118 -19.88 50.71 -6.55
N ASP A 119 -18.59 50.95 -6.58
CA ASP A 119 -17.57 49.99 -6.95
C ASP A 119 -16.39 50.09 -6.00
N THR A 120 -16.05 49.04 -5.28
CA THR A 120 -14.90 49.01 -4.33
C THR A 120 -13.55 49.29 -5.00
N TYR A 121 -13.46 49.10 -6.33
CA TYR A 121 -12.26 49.45 -7.11
C TYR A 121 -12.38 50.85 -7.75
N GLY A 122 -13.54 51.49 -7.74
CA GLY A 122 -13.76 52.82 -8.32
C GLY A 122 -13.64 52.89 -9.84
N LEU A 123 -13.72 51.75 -10.56
CA LEU A 123 -13.46 51.71 -12.01
C LEU A 123 -14.70 51.86 -12.88
N GLU A 124 -15.87 51.51 -12.35
CA GLU A 124 -17.09 51.37 -13.12
C GLU A 124 -18.30 52.10 -12.51
N GLU A 125 -18.10 52.97 -11.54
CA GLU A 125 -19.17 53.81 -10.97
C GLU A 125 -19.81 54.67 -12.06
N GLY A 126 -21.14 54.74 -12.07
CA GLY A 126 -21.93 55.46 -13.05
C GLY A 126 -22.09 54.76 -14.42
N LYS A 127 -21.55 53.57 -14.59
CA LYS A 127 -21.78 52.77 -15.80
C LYS A 127 -22.96 51.82 -15.59
N VAL A 128 -23.53 51.34 -16.71
CA VAL A 128 -24.58 50.32 -16.71
C VAL A 128 -23.99 48.93 -16.72
N ILE A 129 -24.43 48.05 -15.82
CA ILE A 129 -24.02 46.65 -15.77
C ILE A 129 -25.01 45.81 -16.58
N LEU A 130 -24.50 45.13 -17.64
CA LEU A 130 -25.30 44.31 -18.56
C LEU A 130 -24.91 42.81 -18.45
N LEU A 131 -24.84 42.33 -17.23
CA LEU A 131 -24.67 40.88 -16.98
C LEU A 131 -26.06 40.22 -16.93
N GLU A 132 -26.21 39.07 -17.60
CA GLU A 132 -27.49 38.34 -17.65
C GLU A 132 -27.98 37.98 -16.24
N GLU A 133 -27.09 37.58 -15.36
CA GLU A 133 -27.36 37.22 -13.98
C GLU A 133 -27.90 38.38 -13.17
N VAL A 134 -27.38 39.59 -13.39
CA VAL A 134 -27.80 40.79 -12.72
C VAL A 134 -29.20 41.18 -13.20
N VAL A 135 -29.44 41.16 -14.52
CA VAL A 135 -30.76 41.46 -15.11
C VAL A 135 -31.81 40.46 -14.61
N ARG A 136 -31.50 39.21 -14.49
CA ARG A 136 -32.40 38.16 -13.98
C ARG A 136 -32.71 38.38 -12.50
N CYS A 137 -31.72 38.75 -11.68
CA CYS A 137 -31.92 39.04 -10.27
C CYS A 137 -32.79 40.29 -10.08
N VAL A 138 -32.56 41.41 -10.81
CA VAL A 138 -33.38 42.63 -10.74
C VAL A 138 -34.83 42.36 -11.13
N ASN A 139 -35.07 41.54 -12.16
CA ASN A 139 -36.41 41.16 -12.59
C ASN A 139 -37.09 40.10 -11.68
N GLY A 140 -36.46 39.72 -10.57
CA GLY A 140 -37.02 38.76 -9.62
C GLY A 140 -37.09 37.33 -10.12
N ALA A 141 -36.40 37.01 -11.24
CA ALA A 141 -36.36 35.65 -11.79
C ALA A 141 -35.52 34.71 -10.93
N ASP A 142 -34.45 35.25 -10.31
CA ASP A 142 -33.55 34.49 -9.44
C ASP A 142 -33.43 35.17 -8.05
N SER A 143 -33.57 34.39 -6.99
CA SER A 143 -33.40 34.88 -5.61
C SER A 143 -31.94 35.11 -5.22
N LYS A 144 -31.02 34.52 -5.96
CA LYS A 144 -29.56 34.70 -5.89
C LYS A 144 -28.90 33.92 -7.03
N PHE A 145 -27.75 34.39 -7.46
CA PHE A 145 -26.93 33.68 -8.44
C PHE A 145 -25.55 33.41 -7.84
N VAL A 146 -25.01 32.22 -8.10
CA VAL A 146 -23.67 31.83 -7.69
C VAL A 146 -23.00 31.11 -8.86
N SER A 147 -21.92 31.69 -9.35
CA SER A 147 -21.05 31.08 -10.35
C SER A 147 -19.68 30.81 -9.74
N GLN A 148 -19.12 29.67 -10.08
CA GLN A 148 -17.78 29.28 -9.64
C GLN A 148 -16.92 28.88 -10.88
N SER A 149 -15.81 29.57 -11.03
CA SER A 149 -14.72 29.17 -11.91
C SER A 149 -13.53 28.61 -11.12
N GLU A 150 -12.45 28.19 -11.80
CA GLU A 150 -11.26 27.65 -11.14
C GLU A 150 -10.66 28.59 -10.09
N ASN A 151 -10.69 29.91 -10.33
CA ASN A 151 -10.01 30.90 -9.51
C ASN A 151 -10.93 31.99 -8.93
N MET A 152 -12.19 32.03 -9.30
CA MET A 152 -13.11 33.08 -8.90
C MET A 152 -14.49 32.55 -8.52
N VAL A 153 -15.12 33.21 -7.57
CA VAL A 153 -16.54 33.06 -7.23
C VAL A 153 -17.23 34.38 -7.51
N GLU A 154 -18.31 34.31 -8.26
CA GLU A 154 -19.20 35.41 -8.52
C GLU A 154 -20.54 35.14 -7.83
N LEU A 155 -21.02 36.15 -7.08
CA LEU A 155 -22.30 36.13 -6.38
C LEU A 155 -23.09 37.36 -6.80
N VAL A 156 -24.36 37.17 -7.14
CA VAL A 156 -25.29 38.22 -7.37
C VAL A 156 -26.46 38.08 -6.38
N LEU A 157 -26.68 39.10 -5.58
CA LEU A 157 -27.68 39.08 -4.51
C LEU A 157 -28.65 40.26 -4.70
N PRO A 158 -29.97 40.02 -4.79
CA PRO A 158 -30.95 41.12 -4.88
C PRO A 158 -31.09 41.82 -3.54
N VAL A 159 -31.21 43.13 -3.61
CA VAL A 159 -31.53 44.01 -2.48
C VAL A 159 -33.06 44.17 -2.40
N HIS A 160 -33.67 43.38 -1.51
CA HIS A 160 -35.11 43.37 -1.31
C HIS A 160 -35.55 44.47 -0.35
N ASN A 161 -36.46 45.33 -0.78
CA ASN A 161 -37.11 46.28 0.07
C ASN A 161 -38.29 45.61 0.81
N PRO A 162 -38.25 45.52 2.15
CA PRO A 162 -39.30 44.83 2.89
C PRO A 162 -40.63 45.60 2.94
N GLU A 163 -40.62 46.90 2.67
CA GLU A 163 -41.85 47.74 2.69
C GLU A 163 -42.62 47.64 1.38
N SER A 164 -41.92 47.67 0.22
CA SER A 164 -42.53 47.64 -1.11
C SER A 164 -42.58 46.26 -1.74
N ASN A 165 -41.87 45.30 -1.16
CA ASN A 165 -41.63 43.94 -1.72
C ASN A 165 -41.04 44.00 -3.15
N SER A 166 -40.37 45.12 -3.49
CA SER A 166 -39.64 45.31 -4.75
C SER A 166 -38.15 45.00 -4.57
N ILE A 167 -37.46 44.87 -5.69
CA ILE A 167 -35.98 44.77 -5.71
C ILE A 167 -35.48 46.17 -6.06
N ASP A 168 -34.84 46.85 -5.10
CA ASP A 168 -34.32 48.21 -5.25
C ASP A 168 -32.94 48.25 -5.94
N GLY A 169 -32.29 47.08 -6.06
CA GLY A 169 -30.99 46.95 -6.71
C GLY A 169 -30.36 45.56 -6.48
N VAL A 170 -29.10 45.43 -6.80
CA VAL A 170 -28.32 44.18 -6.65
C VAL A 170 -26.93 44.48 -6.09
N VAL A 171 -26.41 43.52 -5.34
CA VAL A 171 -25.01 43.46 -4.91
C VAL A 171 -24.32 42.37 -5.71
N VAL A 172 -23.29 42.72 -6.49
CA VAL A 172 -22.45 41.81 -7.25
C VAL A 172 -21.11 41.67 -6.55
N MET A 173 -20.71 40.46 -6.25
CA MET A 173 -19.52 40.14 -5.46
C MET A 173 -18.61 39.20 -6.27
N ASN A 174 -17.41 39.66 -6.63
CA ASN A 174 -16.41 38.89 -7.36
C ASN A 174 -15.18 38.66 -6.48
N PHE A 175 -14.96 37.42 -6.04
CA PHE A 175 -13.89 37.09 -5.12
C PHE A 175 -12.95 36.05 -5.69
N SER A 176 -11.66 36.23 -5.39
CA SER A 176 -10.61 35.27 -5.77
C SER A 176 -10.60 34.05 -4.87
N LEU A 177 -10.45 32.87 -5.48
CA LEU A 177 -10.19 31.62 -4.78
C LEU A 177 -8.69 31.35 -4.60
N ASN A 178 -7.82 32.30 -4.95
CA ASN A 178 -6.36 32.08 -4.88
C ASN A 178 -5.90 31.69 -3.47
N SER A 179 -6.47 32.29 -2.41
CA SER A 179 -6.13 31.91 -1.02
C SER A 179 -6.54 30.46 -0.71
N VAL A 180 -7.67 29.99 -1.22
CA VAL A 180 -8.10 28.60 -1.07
C VAL A 180 -7.20 27.67 -1.87
N ASN A 181 -6.84 28.03 -3.10
CA ASN A 181 -5.97 27.25 -3.96
C ASN A 181 -4.54 27.16 -3.40
N THR A 182 -3.97 28.24 -2.87
CA THR A 182 -2.64 28.22 -2.24
C THR A 182 -2.59 27.36 -0.98
N LEU A 183 -3.65 27.38 -0.17
CA LEU A 183 -3.79 26.46 0.97
C LEU A 183 -3.90 25.00 0.51
N TYR A 184 -4.69 24.76 -0.55
CA TYR A 184 -4.81 23.42 -1.15
C TYR A 184 -3.47 22.90 -1.68
N ASP A 185 -2.70 23.71 -2.41
CA ASP A 185 -1.38 23.36 -2.94
C ASP A 185 -0.39 23.04 -1.81
N SER A 186 -0.42 23.83 -0.73
CA SER A 186 0.38 23.59 0.47
C SER A 186 0.00 22.27 1.14
N MET A 187 -1.28 22.00 1.32
CA MET A 187 -1.80 20.74 1.88
C MET A 187 -1.45 19.55 1.01
N GLN A 188 -1.54 19.70 -0.32
CA GLN A 188 -1.13 18.66 -1.27
C GLN A 188 0.36 18.35 -1.17
N SER A 189 1.21 19.37 -1.08
CA SER A 189 2.66 19.20 -0.91
C SER A 189 3.01 18.47 0.40
N ILE A 190 2.37 18.84 1.50
CA ILE A 190 2.53 18.16 2.81
C ILE A 190 2.06 16.71 2.71
N ALA A 191 0.92 16.46 2.10
CA ALA A 191 0.37 15.11 1.94
C ALA A 191 1.27 14.20 1.10
N ILE A 192 1.80 14.72 -0.01
CA ILE A 192 2.76 13.97 -0.86
C ILE A 192 4.03 13.65 -0.07
N THR A 193 4.58 14.62 0.64
CA THR A 193 5.78 14.43 1.48
C THR A 193 5.52 13.35 2.54
N LEU A 194 4.38 13.38 3.19
CA LEU A 194 4.00 12.40 4.21
C LEU A 194 3.83 10.99 3.62
N VAL A 195 3.22 10.86 2.44
CA VAL A 195 3.11 9.59 1.71
C VAL A 195 4.49 9.03 1.36
N LEU A 196 5.42 9.88 0.92
CA LEU A 196 6.78 9.45 0.59
C LEU A 196 7.55 8.98 1.83
N VAL A 197 7.47 9.73 2.94
CA VAL A 197 8.14 9.36 4.20
C VAL A 197 7.56 8.07 4.77
N LEU A 198 6.23 7.97 4.90
CA LEU A 198 5.58 6.77 5.39
C LEU A 198 5.79 5.58 4.45
N GLY A 199 5.76 5.80 3.13
CA GLY A 199 6.06 4.77 2.14
C GLY A 199 7.48 4.22 2.29
N LEU A 200 8.47 5.07 2.55
CA LEU A 200 9.84 4.66 2.84
C LEU A 200 9.92 3.83 4.13
N ILE A 201 9.24 4.27 5.19
CA ILE A 201 9.19 3.53 6.47
C ILE A 201 8.55 2.15 6.27
N ILE A 202 7.42 2.06 5.56
CA ILE A 202 6.75 0.80 5.23
C ILE A 202 7.69 -0.11 4.44
N LEU A 203 8.43 0.42 3.48
CA LEU A 203 9.39 -0.33 2.68
C LEU A 203 10.51 -0.91 3.56
N VAL A 204 11.11 -0.11 4.44
CA VAL A 204 12.15 -0.57 5.37
C VAL A 204 11.62 -1.67 6.30
N ILE A 205 10.45 -1.44 6.92
CA ILE A 205 9.82 -2.44 7.80
C ILE A 205 9.52 -3.73 7.03
N SER A 206 8.99 -3.64 5.79
CA SER A 206 8.69 -4.80 4.97
C SER A 206 9.92 -5.63 4.63
N VAL A 207 11.06 -4.99 4.34
CA VAL A 207 12.33 -5.67 4.07
C VAL A 207 12.84 -6.41 5.31
N LEU A 208 12.83 -5.74 6.48
CA LEU A 208 13.30 -6.31 7.75
C LEU A 208 12.40 -7.48 8.18
N TYR A 209 11.09 -7.27 8.20
CA TYR A 209 10.13 -8.26 8.67
C TYR A 209 10.04 -9.48 7.75
N SER A 210 10.10 -9.28 6.42
CA SER A 210 10.13 -10.36 5.45
C SER A 210 11.38 -11.26 5.61
N GLY A 211 12.51 -10.68 6.02
CA GLY A 211 13.72 -11.45 6.34
C GLY A 211 13.51 -12.37 7.55
N GLN A 212 12.93 -11.84 8.61
CA GLN A 212 12.69 -12.58 9.86
C GLN A 212 11.71 -13.77 9.67
N ILE A 213 10.66 -13.62 8.86
CA ILE A 213 9.71 -14.71 8.60
C ILE A 213 10.32 -15.82 7.76
N VAL A 214 11.16 -15.48 6.79
CA VAL A 214 11.68 -16.47 5.81
C VAL A 214 12.92 -17.19 6.31
N MET A 215 13.71 -16.60 7.20
CA MET A 215 14.95 -17.18 7.71
C MET A 215 14.73 -18.56 8.39
N PRO A 216 13.77 -18.74 9.31
CA PRO A 216 13.48 -20.03 9.91
C PRO A 216 13.11 -21.13 8.89
N MET A 217 12.33 -20.76 7.87
CA MET A 217 11.94 -21.71 6.81
C MET A 217 13.13 -22.21 5.98
N LYS A 218 14.14 -21.35 5.78
CA LYS A 218 15.38 -21.75 5.10
C LYS A 218 16.23 -22.68 5.97
N GLU A 219 16.28 -22.45 7.26
CA GLU A 219 16.98 -23.30 8.21
C GLU A 219 16.36 -24.69 8.25
N VAL A 220 15.02 -24.80 8.35
CA VAL A 220 14.30 -26.07 8.24
C VAL A 220 14.65 -26.80 6.93
N ALA A 221 14.58 -26.09 5.79
CA ALA A 221 14.90 -26.69 4.49
C ALA A 221 16.37 -27.16 4.41
N GLY A 222 17.29 -26.42 5.00
CA GLY A 222 18.71 -26.77 5.09
C GLY A 222 18.94 -28.02 5.90
N SER A 223 18.35 -28.13 7.09
CA SER A 223 18.45 -29.30 7.97
C SER A 223 17.84 -30.54 7.33
N ILE A 224 16.71 -30.42 6.64
CA ILE A 224 16.14 -31.55 5.86
C ILE A 224 17.10 -32.03 4.77
N ALA A 225 17.78 -31.10 4.08
CA ALA A 225 18.75 -31.46 3.04
C ALA A 225 19.96 -32.23 3.62
N MET A 226 20.46 -31.87 4.81
CA MET A 226 21.55 -32.56 5.50
C MET A 226 21.17 -33.99 5.91
N ILE A 227 19.96 -34.17 6.45
CA ILE A 227 19.46 -35.53 6.75
C ILE A 227 19.35 -36.39 5.50
N SER A 228 18.89 -35.82 4.39
CA SER A 228 18.84 -36.55 3.10
C SER A 228 20.20 -37.00 2.63
N SER A 229 21.30 -36.39 3.05
CA SER A 229 22.67 -36.80 2.75
C SER A 229 23.25 -37.82 3.76
N GLY A 230 22.48 -38.22 4.77
CA GLY A 230 22.86 -39.22 5.77
C GLY A 230 23.54 -38.63 7.02
N ASP A 231 23.56 -37.31 7.18
CA ASP A 231 24.10 -36.70 8.38
C ASP A 231 22.95 -36.44 9.39
N PHE A 232 22.93 -37.32 10.41
CA PHE A 232 21.93 -37.27 11.48
C PHE A 232 22.44 -36.60 12.77
N ASN A 233 23.66 -36.04 12.77
CA ASN A 233 24.30 -35.55 13.99
C ASN A 233 23.97 -34.10 14.33
N GLU A 234 23.44 -33.32 13.38
CA GLU A 234 23.11 -31.94 13.62
C GLU A 234 21.68 -31.77 14.15
N THR A 235 21.55 -31.12 15.31
CA THR A 235 20.27 -30.72 15.87
C THR A 235 19.85 -29.37 15.30
N MET A 236 18.55 -29.23 15.02
CA MET A 236 17.97 -27.96 14.59
C MET A 236 17.73 -27.09 15.82
N GLN A 237 18.24 -25.84 15.79
CA GLN A 237 17.97 -24.83 16.83
C GLN A 237 17.43 -23.57 16.14
N ILE A 238 16.11 -23.44 16.11
CA ILE A 238 15.44 -22.25 15.61
C ILE A 238 14.88 -21.50 16.81
N THR A 239 15.29 -20.24 16.96
CA THR A 239 14.83 -19.36 18.02
C THR A 239 14.07 -18.18 17.45
N GLY A 240 13.03 -17.69 18.13
CA GLY A 240 12.37 -16.42 17.82
C GLY A 240 10.86 -16.48 17.66
N TYR A 241 10.30 -17.55 17.12
CA TYR A 241 8.84 -17.72 16.99
C TYR A 241 8.44 -19.08 17.63
N SER A 242 7.38 -19.08 18.44
CA SER A 242 6.88 -20.31 19.11
C SER A 242 6.57 -21.44 18.12
N GLU A 243 6.04 -21.11 16.94
CA GLU A 243 5.75 -22.06 15.87
C GLU A 243 7.01 -22.65 15.25
N ALA A 244 8.07 -21.88 15.15
CA ALA A 244 9.35 -22.33 14.63
C ALA A 244 10.10 -23.19 15.67
N GLU A 245 10.00 -22.86 16.96
CA GLU A 245 10.52 -23.67 18.07
C GLU A 245 9.79 -25.02 18.13
N ASP A 246 8.46 -25.05 18.03
CA ASP A 246 7.68 -26.31 17.99
C ASP A 246 8.04 -27.20 16.80
N ILE A 247 8.30 -26.60 15.62
CA ILE A 247 8.83 -27.35 14.45
C ILE A 247 10.20 -27.92 14.76
N SER A 248 11.09 -27.15 15.37
CA SER A 248 12.44 -27.56 15.75
C SER A 248 12.42 -28.75 16.71
N ASP A 249 11.59 -28.70 17.75
CA ASP A 249 11.45 -29.76 18.73
C ASP A 249 10.92 -31.07 18.12
N LYS A 250 9.88 -30.99 17.32
CA LYS A 250 9.34 -32.16 16.60
C LYS A 250 10.32 -32.74 15.61
N PHE A 251 11.07 -31.88 14.94
CA PHE A 251 12.11 -32.30 14.02
C PHE A 251 13.25 -33.02 14.76
N ASN A 252 13.75 -32.49 15.86
CA ASN A 252 14.78 -33.12 16.68
C ASN A 252 14.31 -34.47 17.27
N SER A 253 13.03 -34.57 17.63
CA SER A 253 12.41 -35.82 18.05
C SER A 253 12.45 -36.90 16.93
N MET A 254 12.11 -36.48 15.71
CA MET A 254 12.19 -37.37 14.54
C MET A 254 13.64 -37.79 14.24
N LEU A 255 14.59 -36.86 14.36
CA LEU A 255 16.02 -37.16 14.22
C LEU A 255 16.50 -38.24 15.20
N SER A 256 16.13 -38.11 16.46
CA SER A 256 16.47 -39.10 17.49
C SER A 256 15.93 -40.51 17.15
N VAL A 257 14.71 -40.59 16.61
CA VAL A 257 14.16 -41.89 16.14
C VAL A 257 14.95 -42.46 14.98
N LEU A 258 15.34 -41.62 14.00
CA LEU A 258 16.14 -42.04 12.85
C LEU A 258 17.54 -42.49 13.25
N GLN A 259 18.20 -41.80 14.20
CA GLN A 259 19.49 -42.19 14.76
C GLN A 259 19.41 -43.56 15.43
N ASN A 260 18.43 -43.77 16.31
CA ASN A 260 18.21 -45.04 16.97
C ASN A 260 17.96 -46.19 15.98
N LEU A 261 17.25 -45.93 14.88
CA LEU A 261 17.00 -46.93 13.83
C LEU A 261 18.28 -47.27 13.06
N GLU A 262 19.12 -46.27 12.75
CA GLU A 262 20.39 -46.51 12.06
C GLU A 262 21.38 -47.26 12.95
N ASP A 263 21.47 -46.91 14.24
CA ASP A 263 22.30 -47.61 15.22
C ASP A 263 21.87 -49.09 15.36
N ALA A 264 20.56 -49.34 15.49
CA ALA A 264 20.02 -50.70 15.53
C ALA A 264 20.32 -51.50 14.22
N ARG A 265 20.24 -50.80 13.07
CA ARG A 265 20.60 -51.41 11.76
C ARG A 265 22.07 -51.77 11.70
N GLN A 266 22.97 -50.88 12.17
CA GLN A 266 24.41 -51.15 12.19
C GLN A 266 24.75 -52.29 13.15
N GLU A 267 24.16 -52.31 14.35
CA GLU A 267 24.31 -53.39 15.32
C GLU A 267 23.84 -54.74 14.74
N PHE A 268 22.65 -54.72 14.09
CA PHE A 268 22.15 -55.93 13.41
C PHE A 268 23.11 -56.45 12.33
N VAL A 269 23.58 -55.56 11.44
CA VAL A 269 24.55 -55.95 10.39
C VAL A 269 25.86 -56.49 10.99
N SER A 270 26.34 -55.85 12.06
CA SER A 270 27.56 -56.30 12.76
C SER A 270 27.36 -57.67 13.38
N ASN A 271 26.26 -57.88 14.12
CA ASN A 271 25.94 -59.13 14.79
C ASN A 271 25.76 -60.28 13.78
N VAL A 272 24.97 -60.03 12.72
CA VAL A 272 24.79 -61.02 11.63
C VAL A 272 26.13 -61.37 10.96
N SER A 273 26.99 -60.36 10.73
CA SER A 273 28.35 -60.63 10.14
C SER A 273 29.18 -61.42 11.04
N HIS A 274 29.17 -61.24 12.36
CA HIS A 274 29.88 -62.04 13.34
C HIS A 274 29.33 -63.47 13.44
N GLU A 275 28.02 -63.62 13.55
CA GLU A 275 27.31 -64.86 13.65
C GLU A 275 27.49 -65.77 12.38
N LEU A 276 27.57 -65.13 11.20
CA LEU A 276 27.84 -65.83 9.96
C LEU A 276 29.37 -66.22 9.76
N LYS A 277 30.25 -65.34 10.28
CA LYS A 277 31.69 -65.55 10.10
C LYS A 277 32.19 -66.84 10.83
N THR A 278 31.62 -67.12 12.01
CA THR A 278 32.00 -68.25 12.82
C THR A 278 31.74 -69.62 12.11
N PRO A 279 30.47 -69.91 11.68
CA PRO A 279 30.21 -71.20 11.00
C PRO A 279 30.93 -71.26 9.64
N ILE A 280 31.05 -70.19 8.89
CA ILE A 280 31.78 -70.17 7.62
C ILE A 280 33.26 -70.46 7.85
N THR A 281 33.86 -69.95 8.93
CA THR A 281 35.25 -70.23 9.26
C THR A 281 35.46 -71.74 9.69
N SER A 282 34.55 -72.27 10.51
CA SER A 282 34.55 -73.69 10.90
C SER A 282 34.47 -74.61 9.66
N VAL A 283 33.47 -74.35 8.79
CA VAL A 283 33.32 -75.08 7.54
C VAL A 283 34.55 -74.95 6.66
N LYS A 284 35.18 -73.82 6.54
CA LYS A 284 36.41 -73.61 5.78
C LYS A 284 37.57 -74.41 6.35
N VAL A 285 37.76 -74.38 7.65
CA VAL A 285 38.84 -75.16 8.33
C VAL A 285 38.65 -76.66 8.13
N LEU A 286 37.44 -77.18 8.29
CA LEU A 286 37.09 -78.54 8.04
C LEU A 286 37.36 -78.94 6.58
N ALA A 287 36.96 -78.17 5.63
CA ALA A 287 37.18 -78.38 4.20
C ALA A 287 38.68 -78.34 3.83
N GLU A 288 39.43 -77.33 4.35
CA GLU A 288 40.88 -77.23 4.13
C GLU A 288 41.64 -78.43 4.73
N SER A 289 41.20 -78.91 5.89
CA SER A 289 41.78 -80.14 6.51
C SER A 289 41.58 -81.38 5.66
N LEU A 290 40.44 -81.52 4.99
CA LEU A 290 40.19 -82.63 4.06
C LEU A 290 40.99 -82.50 2.78
N ILE A 291 41.15 -81.34 2.21
CA ILE A 291 41.89 -81.10 0.96
C ILE A 291 43.38 -81.31 1.17
N GLY A 292 43.92 -81.06 2.36
CA GLY A 292 45.35 -81.25 2.69
C GLY A 292 45.80 -82.66 2.97
N GLN A 293 44.95 -83.70 2.98
CA GLN A 293 45.25 -85.07 3.25
C GLN A 293 45.19 -85.90 1.98
N GLU A 294 46.29 -86.68 1.70
CA GLU A 294 46.31 -87.70 0.65
C GLU A 294 45.73 -89.03 1.19
N ASN A 295 44.76 -89.66 0.52
CA ASN A 295 44.07 -90.90 0.87
C ASN A 295 43.15 -90.81 2.13
N VAL A 296 42.20 -89.93 2.15
CA VAL A 296 41.18 -89.80 3.23
C VAL A 296 40.29 -91.07 3.17
N PRO A 297 40.10 -91.84 4.27
CA PRO A 297 39.10 -92.90 4.34
C PRO A 297 37.66 -92.36 4.12
N VAL A 298 36.83 -93.19 3.49
CA VAL A 298 35.44 -92.77 3.17
C VAL A 298 34.64 -92.46 4.45
N GLU A 299 34.90 -93.18 5.51
CA GLU A 299 34.27 -92.99 6.83
C GLU A 299 34.60 -91.59 7.42
N LEU A 300 35.85 -91.19 7.33
CA LEU A 300 36.28 -89.86 7.81
C LEU A 300 35.73 -88.74 6.95
N TYR A 301 35.59 -88.96 5.66
CA TYR A 301 34.96 -88.04 4.75
C TYR A 301 33.46 -87.81 5.09
N GLN A 302 32.76 -88.91 5.46
CA GLN A 302 31.38 -88.82 5.88
C GLN A 302 31.21 -88.06 7.22
N GLU A 303 32.07 -88.26 8.20
CA GLU A 303 32.09 -87.60 9.47
C GLU A 303 32.28 -86.09 9.30
N PHE A 304 33.25 -85.66 8.51
CA PHE A 304 33.45 -84.21 8.20
C PHE A 304 32.30 -83.62 7.46
N MET A 305 31.56 -84.29 6.58
CA MET A 305 30.37 -83.79 5.91
C MET A 305 29.18 -83.63 6.85
N VAL A 306 29.09 -84.49 7.87
CA VAL A 306 28.10 -84.35 8.95
C VAL A 306 28.41 -83.11 9.78
N ASP A 307 29.67 -82.96 10.20
CA ASP A 307 30.12 -81.80 10.99
C ASP A 307 29.89 -80.49 10.23
N ILE A 308 30.18 -80.45 8.92
CA ILE A 308 29.90 -79.32 8.05
C ILE A 308 28.38 -79.00 7.99
N ASN A 309 27.57 -80.07 7.94
CA ASN A 309 26.13 -79.91 7.86
C ASN A 309 25.47 -79.45 9.21
N GLU A 310 26.13 -79.78 10.33
CA GLU A 310 25.70 -79.32 11.65
C GLU A 310 26.08 -77.86 11.96
N GLU A 311 27.18 -77.38 11.33
CA GLU A 311 27.65 -76.00 11.47
C GLU A 311 26.87 -74.95 10.57
N LEU A 312 26.19 -75.44 9.54
CA LEU A 312 25.41 -74.61 8.60
C LEU A 312 23.93 -74.43 9.06
#